data_07bf51921f4d09b70fbcdef596e64c41
#
_entry.id   07bf51921f4d09b70fbcdef596e64c41
#
_cell.length_a   1.000
_cell.length_b   1.000
_cell.length_c   1.000
_cell.angle_alpha   90.00
_cell.angle_beta   90.00
_cell.angle_gamma   90.00
#
_symmetry.space_group_name_H-M   'P 1'
#
loop_
_entity.id
_entity.type
_entity.pdbx_description
1 polymer ?
#
loop_
_entity_poly.entity_id
_entity_poly.type
_entity_poly.pdbx_seq_one_letter_code
_entity_poly.pdbx_strand_id
1 'polypeptide(L)'
;MPQHIAFAGITGNQLFRWLENHKYCGRCGSKMIKSENERAMVCSECGQIIYPTISPAVTVAITNGDKILLARNARGNFTKFALVAGFVEIGESFEETVKREVMEEVGLKVKNIRYYKSQPWAFSDTEMIGFFVELDGDDHVTIQEDEIAEARWFSREELSDDLPQLSLSFEMIETFRCNKHR
;
A
#
# COMPACT_ATOMS: atom_id res chain seq x y z
N MET A 1 19.60 8.97 -11.83
CA MET A 1 20.13 8.66 -10.47
C MET A 1 19.97 7.17 -10.24
N PRO A 2 20.97 6.45 -9.71
CA PRO A 2 20.83 5.02 -9.39
C PRO A 2 19.71 4.78 -8.39
N GLN A 3 18.94 3.70 -8.58
CA GLN A 3 17.74 3.39 -7.79
C GLN A 3 18.03 3.27 -6.28
N HIS A 4 19.15 2.66 -5.89
CA HIS A 4 19.54 2.51 -4.49
C HIS A 4 19.84 3.86 -3.81
N ILE A 5 20.34 4.86 -4.55
CA ILE A 5 20.56 6.23 -4.03
C ILE A 5 19.21 6.94 -3.85
N ALA A 6 18.29 6.78 -4.83
CA ALA A 6 16.94 7.32 -4.71
C ALA A 6 16.21 6.73 -3.49
N PHE A 7 16.32 5.41 -3.30
CA PHE A 7 15.73 4.72 -2.15
C PHE A 7 16.32 5.22 -0.82
N ALA A 8 17.64 5.35 -0.72
CA ALA A 8 18.30 5.90 0.46
C ALA A 8 17.85 7.35 0.77
N GLY A 9 17.71 8.17 -0.27
CA GLY A 9 17.23 9.56 -0.14
C GLY A 9 15.80 9.64 0.37
N ILE A 10 14.89 8.83 -0.17
CA ILE A 10 13.48 8.78 0.26
C ILE A 10 13.37 8.27 1.70
N THR A 11 14.12 7.20 2.05
CA THR A 11 14.16 6.66 3.41
C THR A 11 14.73 7.69 4.40
N GLY A 12 15.79 8.41 4.01
CA GLY A 12 16.34 9.51 4.82
C GLY A 12 15.32 10.62 5.05
N ASN A 13 14.55 10.99 4.01
CA ASN A 13 13.49 11.97 4.13
C ASN A 13 12.34 11.50 5.04
N GLN A 14 11.97 10.23 5.00
CA GLN A 14 10.97 9.63 5.93
C GLN A 14 11.44 9.78 7.38
N LEU A 15 12.68 9.42 7.68
CA LEU A 15 13.26 9.57 9.02
C LEU A 15 13.33 11.05 9.44
N PHE A 16 13.68 11.95 8.52
CA PHE A 16 13.70 13.39 8.80
C PHE A 16 12.31 13.91 9.16
N ARG A 17 11.27 13.60 8.36
CA ARG A 17 9.88 13.98 8.66
C ARG A 17 9.44 13.45 10.02
N TRP A 18 9.75 12.19 10.33
CA TRP A 18 9.42 11.62 11.63
C TRP A 18 10.07 12.39 12.77
N LEU A 19 11.36 12.75 12.68
CA LEU A 19 12.05 13.55 13.70
C LEU A 19 11.45 14.94 13.84
N GLU A 20 11.11 15.61 12.72
CA GLU A 20 10.50 16.94 12.74
C GLU A 20 9.12 16.93 13.39
N ASN A 21 8.32 15.88 13.12
CA ASN A 21 6.97 15.75 13.66
C ASN A 21 6.92 15.35 15.14
N HIS A 22 8.05 14.85 15.71
CA HIS A 22 8.12 14.36 17.09
C HIS A 22 9.09 15.17 17.97
N LYS A 23 9.19 16.48 17.73
CA LYS A 23 9.99 17.39 18.57
C LYS A 23 9.41 17.59 19.97
N TYR A 24 8.11 17.42 20.12
CA TYR A 24 7.38 17.57 21.36
C TYR A 24 6.55 16.34 21.68
N CYS A 25 6.44 16.04 22.96
CA CYS A 25 5.68 14.89 23.45
C CYS A 25 4.17 15.13 23.29
N GLY A 26 3.49 14.24 22.58
CA GLY A 26 2.03 14.29 22.41
C GLY A 26 1.24 14.07 23.71
N ARG A 27 1.91 13.56 24.77
CA ARG A 27 1.28 13.30 26.07
C ARG A 27 1.35 14.51 27.03
N CYS A 28 2.51 15.18 27.12
CA CYS A 28 2.73 16.25 28.12
C CYS A 28 3.25 17.57 27.54
N GLY A 29 3.48 17.63 26.21
CA GLY A 29 3.97 18.82 25.53
C GLY A 29 5.46 19.13 25.68
N SER A 30 6.19 18.38 26.51
CA SER A 30 7.61 18.63 26.75
C SER A 30 8.48 18.18 25.58
N LYS A 31 9.71 18.71 25.51
CA LYS A 31 10.64 18.42 24.43
C LYS A 31 11.05 16.95 24.43
N MET A 32 11.07 16.34 23.24
CA MET A 32 11.59 14.99 23.02
C MET A 32 13.08 15.03 22.73
N ILE A 33 13.80 14.00 23.19
CA ILE A 33 15.22 13.76 22.88
C ILE A 33 15.40 12.43 22.16
N LYS A 34 16.45 12.30 21.39
CA LYS A 34 16.78 11.02 20.75
C LYS A 34 17.24 10.01 21.79
N SER A 35 16.77 8.77 21.69
CA SER A 35 17.31 7.65 22.46
C SER A 35 18.75 7.37 22.03
N GLU A 36 19.60 7.02 22.99
CA GLU A 36 21.00 6.61 22.75
C GLU A 36 21.10 5.14 22.33
N ASN A 37 20.10 4.33 22.68
CA ASN A 37 20.15 2.87 22.53
C ASN A 37 19.38 2.35 21.33
N GLU A 38 18.41 3.12 20.83
CA GLU A 38 17.50 2.66 19.76
C GLU A 38 16.99 3.83 18.90
N ARG A 39 16.41 3.53 17.76
CA ARG A 39 15.78 4.53 16.89
C ARG A 39 14.43 4.94 17.46
N ALA A 40 14.45 5.76 18.50
CA ALA A 40 13.27 6.27 19.19
C ALA A 40 13.48 7.71 19.65
N MET A 41 12.38 8.40 19.92
CA MET A 41 12.33 9.67 20.66
C MET A 41 11.80 9.39 22.07
N VAL A 42 12.43 9.98 23.08
CA VAL A 42 12.07 9.82 24.50
C VAL A 42 11.73 11.17 25.09
N CYS A 43 10.63 11.25 25.82
CA CYS A 43 10.27 12.45 26.56
C CYS A 43 11.08 12.54 27.84
N SER A 44 11.81 13.67 28.04
CA SER A 44 12.61 13.92 29.24
C SER A 44 11.79 14.02 30.53
N GLU A 45 10.50 14.39 30.43
CA GLU A 45 9.64 14.63 31.58
C GLU A 45 8.78 13.42 31.97
N CYS A 46 8.07 12.82 30.99
CA CYS A 46 7.12 11.74 31.29
C CYS A 46 7.56 10.35 30.84
N GLY A 47 8.75 10.23 30.23
CA GLY A 47 9.30 8.95 29.77
C GLY A 47 8.59 8.32 28.56
N GLN A 48 7.65 9.03 27.90
CA GLN A 48 6.99 8.53 26.69
C GLN A 48 8.03 8.22 25.62
N ILE A 49 7.96 7.01 25.07
CA ILE A 49 8.82 6.58 23.95
C ILE A 49 7.98 6.57 22.69
N ILE A 50 8.53 7.09 21.58
CA ILE A 50 7.91 7.11 20.26
C ILE A 50 8.89 6.52 19.23
N TYR A 51 8.48 5.46 18.56
CA TYR A 51 9.21 4.83 17.46
C TYR A 51 8.82 5.43 16.11
N PRO A 52 9.64 5.27 15.05
CA PRO A 52 9.23 5.61 13.69
C PRO A 52 7.92 4.92 13.31
N THR A 53 6.99 5.70 12.79
CA THR A 53 5.71 5.16 12.32
C THR A 53 5.87 4.52 10.97
N ILE A 54 5.35 3.29 10.82
CA ILE A 54 5.18 2.58 9.56
C ILE A 54 3.74 2.12 9.52
N SER A 55 2.98 2.59 8.53
CA SER A 55 1.57 2.23 8.35
C SER A 55 1.47 1.05 7.40
N PRO A 56 0.94 -0.11 7.81
CA PRO A 56 0.73 -1.23 6.90
C PRO A 56 -0.43 -0.92 5.94
N ALA A 57 -0.26 -1.31 4.66
CA ALA A 57 -1.30 -1.22 3.64
C ALA A 57 -1.24 -2.44 2.72
N VAL A 58 -2.38 -2.90 2.25
CA VAL A 58 -2.46 -3.99 1.27
C VAL A 58 -2.52 -3.43 -0.14
N THR A 59 -1.99 -4.17 -1.13
CA THR A 59 -2.27 -3.99 -2.55
C THR A 59 -2.70 -5.33 -3.13
N VAL A 60 -3.83 -5.34 -3.87
CA VAL A 60 -4.58 -6.55 -4.17
C VAL A 60 -4.74 -6.74 -5.67
N ALA A 61 -4.09 -7.77 -6.21
CA ALA A 61 -4.27 -8.21 -7.59
C ALA A 61 -5.44 -9.20 -7.65
N ILE A 62 -6.62 -8.69 -8.02
CA ILE A 62 -7.85 -9.48 -8.15
C ILE A 62 -7.87 -10.11 -9.53
N THR A 63 -7.92 -11.45 -9.58
CA THR A 63 -7.88 -12.21 -10.84
C THR A 63 -9.18 -12.97 -11.07
N ASN A 64 -9.58 -13.05 -12.35
CA ASN A 64 -10.67 -13.88 -12.85
C ASN A 64 -10.20 -14.61 -14.11
N GLY A 65 -9.63 -15.82 -13.92
CA GLY A 65 -9.01 -16.58 -15.00
C GLY A 65 -7.81 -15.86 -15.63
N ASP A 66 -7.97 -15.40 -16.85
CA ASP A 66 -6.96 -14.67 -17.65
C ASP A 66 -7.10 -13.14 -17.56
N LYS A 67 -7.99 -12.64 -16.67
CA LYS A 67 -8.22 -11.22 -16.45
C LYS A 67 -7.77 -10.78 -15.08
N ILE A 68 -7.36 -9.51 -14.97
CA ILE A 68 -7.05 -8.80 -13.75
C ILE A 68 -7.90 -7.54 -13.65
N LEU A 69 -8.41 -7.24 -12.46
CA LEU A 69 -9.12 -5.99 -12.22
C LEU A 69 -8.12 -4.88 -11.92
N LEU A 70 -8.26 -3.76 -12.61
CA LEU A 70 -7.55 -2.53 -12.31
C LEU A 70 -8.55 -1.40 -12.08
N ALA A 71 -8.22 -0.52 -11.15
CA ALA A 71 -9.00 0.63 -10.78
C ALA A 71 -8.21 1.93 -10.98
N ARG A 72 -8.91 3.03 -11.19
CA ARG A 72 -8.34 4.38 -11.30
C ARG A 72 -9.00 5.27 -10.26
N ASN A 73 -8.19 5.89 -9.40
CA ASN A 73 -8.68 6.74 -8.33
C ASN A 73 -9.42 7.98 -8.87
N ALA A 74 -10.49 8.37 -8.17
CA ALA A 74 -11.25 9.58 -8.47
C ALA A 74 -10.52 10.85 -8.02
N ARG A 75 -9.66 10.73 -7.02
CA ARG A 75 -8.94 11.85 -6.40
C ARG A 75 -7.42 11.75 -6.61
N GLY A 76 -6.76 12.90 -6.57
CA GLY A 76 -5.30 12.98 -6.68
C GLY A 76 -4.78 13.12 -8.11
N ASN A 77 -3.45 13.22 -8.24
CA ASN A 77 -2.78 13.44 -9.52
C ASN A 77 -2.42 12.15 -10.27
N PHE A 78 -2.70 10.99 -9.67
CA PHE A 78 -2.39 9.70 -10.27
C PHE A 78 -3.58 9.22 -11.10
N THR A 79 -3.47 9.33 -12.42
CA THR A 79 -4.54 9.04 -13.38
C THR A 79 -4.42 7.68 -14.06
N LYS A 80 -3.41 6.87 -13.71
CA LYS A 80 -3.20 5.55 -14.29
C LYS A 80 -4.04 4.49 -13.56
N PHE A 81 -4.37 3.43 -14.27
CA PHE A 81 -4.93 2.23 -13.66
C PHE A 81 -3.90 1.56 -12.75
N ALA A 82 -4.34 1.12 -11.58
CA ALA A 82 -3.54 0.44 -10.57
C ALA A 82 -4.35 -0.68 -9.91
N LEU A 83 -3.74 -1.43 -9.02
CA LEU A 83 -4.42 -2.40 -8.17
C LEU A 83 -5.18 -1.67 -7.06
N VAL A 84 -6.25 -2.29 -6.56
CA VAL A 84 -6.96 -1.90 -5.32
C VAL A 84 -5.95 -1.89 -4.17
N ALA A 85 -5.98 -0.87 -3.32
CA ALA A 85 -5.04 -0.74 -2.21
C ALA A 85 -5.63 0.10 -1.08
N GLY A 86 -5.45 -0.35 0.17
CA GLY A 86 -5.89 0.40 1.32
C GLY A 86 -5.12 0.09 2.60
N PHE A 87 -5.32 0.93 3.61
CA PHE A 87 -4.65 0.79 4.88
C PHE A 87 -5.31 -0.28 5.75
N VAL A 88 -4.46 -0.96 6.53
CA VAL A 88 -4.92 -1.87 7.58
C VAL A 88 -5.51 -1.07 8.73
N GLU A 89 -6.71 -1.43 9.17
CA GLU A 89 -7.38 -0.81 10.30
C GLU A 89 -7.06 -1.52 11.63
N ILE A 90 -7.25 -0.79 12.73
CA ILE A 90 -7.00 -1.35 14.07
C ILE A 90 -7.89 -2.56 14.32
N GLY A 91 -7.27 -3.70 14.58
CA GLY A 91 -7.96 -4.96 14.86
C GLY A 91 -8.15 -5.87 13.64
N GLU A 92 -7.76 -5.43 12.44
CA GLU A 92 -7.82 -6.26 11.24
C GLU A 92 -6.55 -7.09 11.04
N SER A 93 -6.72 -8.29 10.51
CA SER A 93 -5.66 -9.04 9.81
C SER A 93 -5.51 -8.52 8.37
N PHE A 94 -4.39 -8.83 7.71
CA PHE A 94 -4.20 -8.46 6.30
C PHE A 94 -5.26 -9.08 5.39
N GLU A 95 -5.69 -10.31 5.68
CA GLU A 95 -6.71 -11.01 4.91
C GLU A 95 -8.11 -10.38 5.08
N GLU A 96 -8.41 -9.83 6.25
CA GLU A 96 -9.64 -9.07 6.51
C GLU A 96 -9.60 -7.73 5.78
N THR A 97 -8.48 -7.00 5.85
CA THR A 97 -8.26 -5.76 5.09
C THR A 97 -8.42 -5.99 3.58
N VAL A 98 -7.82 -7.05 3.02
CA VAL A 98 -7.98 -7.42 1.61
C VAL A 98 -9.45 -7.57 1.23
N LYS A 99 -10.24 -8.29 2.04
CA LYS A 99 -11.66 -8.50 1.76
C LYS A 99 -12.48 -7.23 1.89
N ARG A 100 -12.20 -6.41 2.90
CA ARG A 100 -12.88 -5.14 3.14
C ARG A 100 -12.63 -4.16 2.00
N GLU A 101 -11.36 -3.88 1.68
CA GLU A 101 -10.98 -2.93 0.62
C GLU A 101 -11.54 -3.33 -0.75
N VAL A 102 -11.47 -4.62 -1.11
CA VAL A 102 -12.07 -5.11 -2.36
C VAL A 102 -13.58 -4.94 -2.37
N MET A 103 -14.24 -5.18 -1.23
CA MET A 103 -15.70 -5.01 -1.14
C MET A 103 -16.08 -3.52 -1.18
N GLU A 104 -15.35 -2.64 -0.50
CA GLU A 104 -15.64 -1.20 -0.44
C GLU A 104 -15.37 -0.51 -1.77
N GLU A 105 -14.18 -0.69 -2.36
CA GLU A 105 -13.80 0.03 -3.56
C GLU A 105 -14.49 -0.48 -4.84
N VAL A 106 -14.69 -1.80 -4.98
CA VAL A 106 -15.14 -2.41 -6.25
C VAL A 106 -16.31 -3.38 -6.11
N GLY A 107 -16.85 -3.62 -4.90
CA GLY A 107 -18.05 -4.41 -4.65
C GLY A 107 -17.90 -5.91 -4.88
N LEU A 108 -16.68 -6.44 -4.91
CA LEU A 108 -16.40 -7.83 -5.23
C LEU A 108 -16.10 -8.67 -3.99
N LYS A 109 -16.42 -9.98 -4.07
CA LYS A 109 -15.95 -10.98 -3.11
C LYS A 109 -14.74 -11.71 -3.66
N VAL A 110 -13.81 -12.06 -2.77
CA VAL A 110 -12.55 -12.74 -3.15
C VAL A 110 -12.26 -13.93 -2.26
N LYS A 111 -11.52 -14.87 -2.82
CA LYS A 111 -11.03 -16.10 -2.19
C LYS A 111 -9.57 -16.37 -2.55
N ASN A 112 -8.99 -17.43 -1.98
CA ASN A 112 -7.63 -17.89 -2.27
C ASN A 112 -6.59 -16.76 -2.12
N ILE A 113 -6.68 -16.03 -0.98
CA ILE A 113 -5.79 -14.92 -0.66
C ILE A 113 -4.36 -15.45 -0.48
N ARG A 114 -3.43 -15.02 -1.33
CA ARG A 114 -2.03 -15.46 -1.32
C ARG A 114 -1.11 -14.28 -1.21
N TYR A 115 -0.29 -14.26 -0.16
CA TYR A 115 0.81 -13.29 -0.03
C TYR A 115 1.77 -13.42 -1.21
N TYR A 116 2.18 -12.29 -1.76
CA TYR A 116 3.16 -12.21 -2.82
C TYR A 116 4.49 -11.67 -2.32
N LYS A 117 4.51 -10.42 -1.84
CA LYS A 117 5.72 -9.70 -1.45
C LYS A 117 5.35 -8.47 -0.62
N SER A 118 6.29 -7.92 0.15
CA SER A 118 6.16 -6.58 0.73
C SER A 118 7.20 -5.61 0.16
N GLN A 119 6.88 -4.32 0.22
CA GLN A 119 7.74 -3.24 -0.23
C GLN A 119 7.58 -2.01 0.68
N PRO A 120 8.69 -1.50 1.27
CA PRO A 120 8.67 -0.20 1.93
C PRO A 120 8.31 0.92 0.95
N TRP A 121 7.34 1.76 1.34
CA TRP A 121 6.87 2.89 0.54
C TRP A 121 7.00 4.19 1.33
N ALA A 122 8.21 4.74 1.36
CA ALA A 122 8.60 5.87 2.20
C ALA A 122 7.93 7.21 1.82
N PHE A 123 7.21 7.28 0.71
CA PHE A 123 6.44 8.48 0.33
C PHE A 123 5.27 8.75 1.29
N SER A 124 4.62 7.70 1.79
CA SER A 124 3.48 7.77 2.72
C SER A 124 3.74 7.06 4.05
N ASP A 125 5.01 6.80 4.38
CA ASP A 125 5.41 6.09 5.61
C ASP A 125 4.75 4.69 5.73
N THR A 126 4.60 4.01 4.58
CA THR A 126 3.82 2.77 4.44
C THR A 126 4.74 1.56 4.21
N GLU A 127 4.35 0.41 4.75
CA GLU A 127 4.78 -0.91 4.26
C GLU A 127 3.63 -1.47 3.39
N MET A 128 3.88 -1.60 2.08
CA MET A 128 2.92 -2.18 1.15
C MET A 128 3.02 -3.70 1.16
N ILE A 129 1.91 -4.39 1.36
CA ILE A 129 1.84 -5.85 1.40
C ILE A 129 0.98 -6.33 0.21
N GLY A 130 1.60 -7.04 -0.75
CA GLY A 130 0.96 -7.50 -1.99
C GLY A 130 0.28 -8.85 -1.84
N PHE A 131 -0.95 -8.95 -2.33
CA PHE A 131 -1.72 -10.19 -2.37
C PHE A 131 -2.28 -10.45 -3.77
N PHE A 132 -2.15 -11.68 -4.26
CA PHE A 132 -2.97 -12.21 -5.34
C PHE A 132 -4.20 -12.88 -4.76
N VAL A 133 -5.36 -12.58 -5.34
CA VAL A 133 -6.66 -13.16 -4.94
C VAL A 133 -7.44 -13.57 -6.17
N GLU A 134 -8.37 -14.50 -6.00
CA GLU A 134 -9.29 -14.92 -7.05
C GLU A 134 -10.68 -14.36 -6.77
N LEU A 135 -11.39 -13.96 -7.83
CA LEU A 135 -12.80 -13.60 -7.75
C LEU A 135 -13.62 -14.75 -7.17
N ASP A 136 -14.56 -14.44 -6.26
CA ASP A 136 -15.51 -15.38 -5.69
C ASP A 136 -16.95 -14.97 -6.02
N GLY A 137 -17.48 -15.50 -7.11
CA GLY A 137 -18.84 -15.24 -7.56
C GLY A 137 -18.95 -14.38 -8.80
N ASP A 138 -19.85 -13.39 -8.78
CA ASP A 138 -20.15 -12.49 -9.90
C ASP A 138 -19.00 -11.51 -10.16
N ASP A 139 -18.72 -11.21 -11.42
CA ASP A 139 -17.67 -10.28 -11.86
C ASP A 139 -18.18 -8.83 -12.09
N HIS A 140 -19.46 -8.57 -11.74
CA HIS A 140 -20.04 -7.23 -11.83
C HIS A 140 -19.41 -6.27 -10.82
N VAL A 141 -18.73 -5.24 -11.34
CA VAL A 141 -18.03 -4.24 -10.53
C VAL A 141 -19.00 -3.13 -10.12
N THR A 142 -19.03 -2.83 -8.83
CA THR A 142 -19.74 -1.67 -8.28
C THR A 142 -18.73 -0.77 -7.57
N ILE A 143 -18.43 0.40 -8.15
CA ILE A 143 -17.42 1.30 -7.64
C ILE A 143 -17.94 2.20 -6.53
N GLN A 144 -17.06 2.55 -5.58
CA GLN A 144 -17.25 3.64 -4.63
C GLN A 144 -16.84 4.95 -5.30
N GLU A 145 -17.80 5.71 -5.82
CA GLU A 145 -17.58 6.85 -6.73
C GLU A 145 -16.75 8.00 -6.16
N ASP A 146 -16.67 8.14 -4.83
CA ASP A 146 -15.86 9.16 -4.18
C ASP A 146 -14.36 8.78 -4.07
N GLU A 147 -14.01 7.52 -4.25
CA GLU A 147 -12.64 7.00 -4.24
C GLU A 147 -12.19 6.47 -5.60
N ILE A 148 -13.07 5.79 -6.32
CA ILE A 148 -12.77 5.14 -7.61
C ILE A 148 -13.55 5.81 -8.74
N ALA A 149 -12.82 6.34 -9.72
CA ALA A 149 -13.42 6.93 -10.93
C ALA A 149 -13.83 5.88 -11.97
N GLU A 150 -13.08 4.79 -12.05
CA GLU A 150 -13.29 3.72 -13.02
C GLU A 150 -12.60 2.44 -12.53
N ALA A 151 -13.27 1.30 -12.67
CA ALA A 151 -12.66 -0.02 -12.49
C ALA A 151 -13.14 -0.96 -13.58
N ARG A 152 -12.21 -1.75 -14.17
CA ARG A 152 -12.55 -2.71 -15.22
C ARG A 152 -11.57 -3.88 -15.26
N TRP A 153 -12.04 -4.97 -15.85
CA TRP A 153 -11.23 -6.15 -16.12
C TRP A 153 -10.38 -5.94 -17.38
N PHE A 154 -9.10 -6.29 -17.27
CA PHE A 154 -8.13 -6.28 -18.35
C PHE A 154 -7.66 -7.70 -18.65
N SER A 155 -7.64 -8.09 -19.91
CA SER A 155 -6.92 -9.30 -20.34
C SER A 155 -5.41 -9.05 -20.31
N ARG A 156 -4.61 -10.10 -20.42
CA ARG A 156 -3.13 -9.97 -20.44
C ARG A 156 -2.64 -9.15 -21.62
N GLU A 157 -3.31 -9.27 -22.77
CA GLU A 157 -2.97 -8.58 -24.02
C GLU A 157 -3.27 -7.07 -23.96
N GLU A 158 -4.24 -6.66 -23.12
CA GLU A 158 -4.58 -5.24 -22.93
C GLU A 158 -3.61 -4.52 -21.97
N LEU A 159 -2.79 -5.27 -21.23
CA LEU A 159 -1.81 -4.71 -20.30
C LEU A 159 -0.57 -4.21 -21.05
N SER A 160 -0.16 -2.96 -20.78
CA SER A 160 1.06 -2.39 -21.35
C SER A 160 2.29 -3.14 -20.86
N ASP A 161 3.28 -3.31 -21.74
CA ASP A 161 4.62 -3.81 -21.42
C ASP A 161 5.58 -2.71 -20.91
N ASP A 162 5.17 -1.44 -21.01
CA ASP A 162 5.92 -0.27 -20.52
C ASP A 162 5.37 0.20 -19.15
N LEU A 163 5.34 -0.70 -18.17
CA LEU A 163 4.95 -0.35 -16.79
C LEU A 163 6.16 0.15 -15.99
N PRO A 164 6.01 1.25 -15.24
CA PRO A 164 7.09 1.75 -14.38
C PRO A 164 7.42 0.72 -13.30
N GLN A 165 8.63 0.18 -13.28
CA GLN A 165 9.08 -0.80 -12.27
C GLN A 165 9.48 -0.13 -10.95
N LEU A 166 8.62 0.74 -10.41
CA LEU A 166 8.89 1.52 -9.20
C LEU A 166 8.07 1.06 -7.99
N SER A 167 6.91 0.47 -8.21
CA SER A 167 6.01 0.07 -7.13
C SER A 167 5.63 -1.39 -7.20
N LEU A 168 5.32 -1.95 -6.03
CA LEU A 168 4.82 -3.33 -5.89
C LEU A 168 3.58 -3.58 -6.75
N SER A 169 2.68 -2.60 -6.86
CA SER A 169 1.48 -2.70 -7.69
C SER A 169 1.84 -2.98 -9.17
N PHE A 170 2.77 -2.24 -9.74
CA PHE A 170 3.20 -2.47 -11.13
C PHE A 170 3.98 -3.77 -11.31
N GLU A 171 4.80 -4.15 -10.33
CA GLU A 171 5.48 -5.46 -10.34
C GLU A 171 4.46 -6.62 -10.36
N MET A 172 3.38 -6.51 -9.59
CA MET A 172 2.32 -7.52 -9.54
C MET A 172 1.52 -7.58 -10.85
N ILE A 173 1.20 -6.44 -11.46
CA ILE A 173 0.53 -6.39 -12.78
C ILE A 173 1.42 -7.07 -13.84
N GLU A 174 2.71 -6.78 -13.86
CA GLU A 174 3.66 -7.41 -14.77
C GLU A 174 3.81 -8.91 -14.53
N THR A 175 3.81 -9.32 -13.25
CA THR A 175 3.84 -10.74 -12.84
C THR A 175 2.61 -11.48 -13.37
N PHE A 176 1.42 -10.86 -13.29
CA PHE A 176 0.21 -11.39 -13.88
C PHE A 176 0.31 -11.45 -15.41
N ARG A 177 0.72 -10.36 -16.07
CA ARG A 177 0.90 -10.27 -17.53
C ARG A 177 1.80 -11.40 -18.05
N CYS A 178 2.92 -11.66 -17.38
CA CYS A 178 3.88 -12.72 -17.73
C CYS A 178 3.46 -14.13 -17.26
N ASN A 179 2.26 -14.33 -16.71
CA ASN A 179 1.77 -15.60 -16.17
C ASN A 179 2.67 -16.24 -15.08
N LYS A 180 3.33 -15.42 -14.26
CA LYS A 180 4.26 -15.86 -13.19
C LYS A 180 3.64 -15.83 -11.78
N HIS A 181 2.33 -15.57 -11.67
CA HIS A 181 1.61 -15.38 -10.41
C HIS A 181 1.02 -16.68 -9.81
N ARG A 182 1.17 -17.82 -10.48
CA ARG A 182 0.65 -19.15 -10.07
C ARG A 182 1.59 -19.86 -9.13
#